data_28833ea94fda2e555bac2d10ef74c64b
#
_entry.id   28833ea94fda2e555bac2d10ef74c64b
#
_cell.length_a   1.000
_cell.length_b   1.000
_cell.length_c   1.000
_cell.angle_alpha   90.00
_cell.angle_beta   90.00
_cell.angle_gamma   90.00
#
_symmetry.space_group_name_H-M   'P 1'
#
loop_
_entity.id
_entity.type
_entity.pdbx_description
1 polymer ?
#
loop_
_entity_poly.entity_id
_entity_poly.type
_entity_poly.pdbx_seq_one_letter_code
_entity_poly.pdbx_strand_id
1 'polypeptide(L)'
;MDILREIRRIRGEENLKIEKRNTNPYRVLVKEEDGITAYYCSVPVYSKEGKLLLPKWRKENGRYRFQGINAEIAATEEKVTLCNDYGSAEIAFADDVSIEPTFNGIAVVCGKSKTKFSLETSSERTVRESAGCFALMREEFTPFLSVNGIIGKTGGGVCPLRVNGVKRGEKAFEMTVESAAATEILFEVALHAPKLVLDTTVASKLPDENNAFGGAAFLGNTEEYGEQWLYSRFDTTLFADLNFYRVKEATLYLPKWGGECRLDGYKMDAPWCSFASTWNTKAAFSRLLYTARRSRRYERMDVSEILRDILRLHEPRNSGFVIKSGQEKGVSAVSTGDNYDKPQILEIKLKNN
;
A
#
# COMPACT_ATOMS: atom_id res chain seq x y z
N MET A 1 0.74 -6.90 9.72
CA MET A 1 2.00 -7.69 9.48
C MET A 1 3.09 -7.34 10.48
N ASP A 2 3.94 -8.30 10.92
CA ASP A 2 5.16 -8.04 11.73
C ASP A 2 6.34 -7.76 10.78
N ILE A 3 6.75 -6.50 10.69
CA ILE A 3 7.81 -6.05 9.76
C ILE A 3 9.17 -6.68 10.07
N LEU A 4 9.54 -6.84 11.34
CA LEU A 4 10.81 -7.48 11.67
C LEU A 4 10.82 -8.96 11.27
N ARG A 5 9.69 -9.64 11.38
CA ARG A 5 9.54 -11.01 10.89
C ARG A 5 9.69 -11.09 9.38
N GLU A 6 9.15 -10.10 8.64
CA GLU A 6 9.29 -10.06 7.18
C GLU A 6 10.73 -9.73 6.76
N ILE A 7 11.43 -8.82 7.44
CA ILE A 7 12.86 -8.55 7.19
C ILE A 7 13.70 -9.82 7.42
N ARG A 8 13.45 -10.58 8.51
CA ARG A 8 14.13 -11.87 8.73
C ARG A 8 13.91 -12.83 7.57
N ARG A 9 12.69 -12.93 7.07
CA ARG A 9 12.34 -13.78 5.91
C ARG A 9 13.01 -13.32 4.61
N ILE A 10 13.05 -12.02 4.37
CA ILE A 10 13.72 -11.44 3.19
C ILE A 10 15.20 -11.81 3.21
N ARG A 11 15.84 -11.73 4.36
CA ARG A 11 17.26 -12.02 4.55
C ARG A 11 17.57 -13.52 4.64
N GLY A 12 16.61 -14.33 5.06
CA GLY A 12 16.85 -15.72 5.44
C GLY A 12 17.63 -15.87 6.78
N GLU A 13 17.57 -14.85 7.64
CA GLU A 13 18.29 -14.78 8.92
C GLU A 13 17.31 -14.66 10.09
N GLU A 14 17.46 -15.47 11.14
CA GLU A 14 16.61 -15.35 12.32
C GLU A 14 17.06 -14.25 13.27
N ASN A 15 18.37 -14.03 13.40
CA ASN A 15 18.96 -13.08 14.33
C ASN A 15 19.44 -11.82 13.62
N LEU A 16 18.68 -10.74 13.74
CA LEU A 16 19.05 -9.42 13.18
C LEU A 16 19.85 -8.60 14.21
N LYS A 17 21.01 -8.09 13.81
CA LYS A 17 21.76 -7.11 14.61
C LYS A 17 21.21 -5.69 14.36
N ILE A 18 20.12 -5.35 15.02
CA ILE A 18 19.43 -4.06 14.82
C ILE A 18 20.19 -2.93 15.50
N GLU A 19 20.42 -1.83 14.76
CA GLU A 19 20.95 -0.59 15.32
C GLU A 19 19.87 0.13 16.14
N LYS A 20 20.14 0.32 17.43
CA LYS A 20 19.18 0.90 18.38
C LYS A 20 18.99 2.42 18.21
N ARG A 21 19.95 3.14 17.62
CA ARG A 21 19.88 4.59 17.41
C ARG A 21 19.16 4.93 16.12
N ASN A 22 17.91 4.54 16.02
CA ASN A 22 17.08 4.84 14.85
C ASN A 22 16.01 5.87 15.22
N THR A 23 16.07 7.05 14.62
CA THR A 23 15.13 8.16 14.84
C THR A 23 13.97 8.17 13.83
N ASN A 24 14.07 7.38 12.76
CA ASN A 24 13.03 7.32 11.73
C ASN A 24 12.09 6.13 12.02
N PRO A 25 10.80 6.36 12.36
CA PRO A 25 9.88 5.28 12.70
C PRO A 25 9.56 4.31 11.53
N TYR A 26 9.81 4.72 10.30
CA TYR A 26 9.58 3.92 9.08
C TYR A 26 10.79 3.11 8.64
N ARG A 27 11.87 3.10 9.42
CA ARG A 27 13.15 2.49 9.05
C ARG A 27 13.64 1.50 10.09
N VAL A 28 14.22 0.37 9.64
CA VAL A 28 15.03 -0.55 10.44
C VAL A 28 16.45 -0.54 9.91
N LEU A 29 17.45 -0.33 10.78
CA LEU A 29 18.86 -0.43 10.43
C LEU A 29 19.41 -1.75 10.93
N VAL A 30 19.98 -2.56 10.04
CA VAL A 30 20.62 -3.84 10.36
C VAL A 30 22.13 -3.70 10.12
N LYS A 31 22.93 -4.01 11.16
CA LYS A 31 24.38 -4.05 11.06
C LYS A 31 24.84 -5.29 10.32
N GLU A 32 25.78 -5.11 9.43
CA GLU A 32 26.43 -6.15 8.64
C GLU A 32 27.94 -6.16 8.93
N GLU A 33 28.63 -7.18 8.45
CA GLU A 33 30.12 -7.21 8.53
C GLU A 33 30.73 -6.06 7.72
N ASP A 34 30.16 -5.81 6.54
CA ASP A 34 30.66 -4.83 5.56
C ASP A 34 29.86 -3.53 5.50
N GLY A 35 29.01 -3.25 6.50
CA GLY A 35 28.21 -2.03 6.45
C GLY A 35 26.90 -2.05 7.21
N ILE A 36 25.96 -1.29 6.69
CA ILE A 36 24.60 -1.20 7.24
C ILE A 36 23.60 -1.39 6.10
N THR A 37 22.60 -2.22 6.33
CA THR A 37 21.42 -2.31 5.46
C THR A 37 20.26 -1.60 6.12
N ALA A 38 19.67 -0.62 5.41
CA ALA A 38 18.47 0.09 5.83
C ALA A 38 17.23 -0.50 5.16
N TYR A 39 16.21 -0.82 5.95
CA TYR A 39 14.89 -1.24 5.48
C TYR A 39 13.90 -0.14 5.75
N TYR A 40 13.38 0.49 4.70
CA TYR A 40 12.29 1.46 4.78
C TYR A 40 10.97 0.74 4.48
N CYS A 41 9.95 1.07 5.23
CA CYS A 41 8.62 0.46 5.10
C CYS A 41 7.57 1.54 4.83
N SER A 42 6.55 1.21 4.03
CA SER A 42 5.41 2.10 3.80
C SER A 42 4.49 2.26 5.03
N VAL A 43 4.84 1.59 6.13
CA VAL A 43 4.16 1.73 7.44
C VAL A 43 5.20 1.90 8.53
N PRO A 44 4.85 2.54 9.67
CA PRO A 44 5.77 2.70 10.78
C PRO A 44 6.10 1.37 11.45
N VAL A 45 7.38 1.16 11.73
CA VAL A 45 7.89 -0.02 12.46
C VAL A 45 7.99 0.25 13.96
N TYR A 46 8.23 1.51 14.33
CA TYR A 46 8.39 1.93 15.72
C TYR A 46 7.39 3.03 16.09
N SER A 47 6.98 3.05 17.36
CA SER A 47 6.21 4.16 17.94
C SER A 47 7.08 5.44 18.05
N LYS A 48 6.45 6.56 18.40
CA LYS A 48 7.17 7.82 18.69
C LYS A 48 8.22 7.67 19.81
N GLU A 49 7.97 6.75 20.75
CA GLU A 49 8.88 6.43 21.88
C GLU A 49 9.92 5.35 21.50
N GLY A 50 10.00 4.93 20.24
CA GLY A 50 10.95 3.94 19.76
C GLY A 50 10.61 2.49 20.11
N LYS A 51 9.38 2.19 20.54
CA LYS A 51 8.90 0.82 20.78
C LYS A 51 8.43 0.19 19.48
N LEU A 52 8.68 -1.12 19.31
CA LEU A 52 8.19 -1.87 18.15
C LEU A 52 6.66 -1.82 18.07
N LEU A 53 6.14 -1.40 16.92
CA LEU A 53 4.72 -1.41 16.63
C LEU A 53 4.31 -2.76 16.04
N LEU A 54 3.34 -3.38 16.68
CA LEU A 54 2.69 -4.58 16.17
C LEU A 54 1.19 -4.29 16.08
N PRO A 55 0.57 -4.36 14.89
CA PRO A 55 -0.86 -4.17 14.74
C PRO A 55 -1.59 -5.40 15.30
N LYS A 56 -1.86 -5.36 16.60
CA LYS A 56 -2.59 -6.39 17.34
C LYS A 56 -3.58 -5.75 18.30
N TRP A 57 -4.75 -6.35 18.39
CA TRP A 57 -5.75 -5.95 19.37
C TRP A 57 -5.24 -6.11 20.80
N ARG A 58 -5.48 -5.09 21.62
CA ARG A 58 -5.37 -5.13 23.08
C ARG A 58 -6.77 -5.00 23.65
N LYS A 59 -7.15 -5.91 24.53
CA LYS A 59 -8.44 -5.83 25.23
C LYS A 59 -8.31 -4.93 26.45
N GLU A 60 -9.04 -3.82 26.47
CA GLU A 60 -9.05 -2.83 27.56
C GLU A 60 -10.52 -2.47 27.86
N ASN A 61 -10.98 -2.68 29.09
CA ASN A 61 -12.34 -2.33 29.56
C ASN A 61 -13.47 -2.83 28.62
N GLY A 62 -13.37 -4.08 28.14
CA GLY A 62 -14.37 -4.68 27.24
C GLY A 62 -14.31 -4.23 25.78
N ARG A 63 -13.36 -3.37 25.42
CA ARG A 63 -13.11 -2.91 24.04
C ARG A 63 -11.78 -3.44 23.53
N TYR A 64 -11.68 -3.61 22.22
CA TYR A 64 -10.42 -3.91 21.54
C TYR A 64 -9.83 -2.60 21.05
N ARG A 65 -8.53 -2.38 21.32
CA ARG A 65 -7.81 -1.16 20.90
C ARG A 65 -6.49 -1.49 20.24
N PHE A 66 -6.10 -0.62 19.30
CA PHE A 66 -4.75 -0.54 18.77
C PHE A 66 -4.36 0.94 18.61
N GLN A 67 -3.16 1.29 19.08
CA GLN A 67 -2.60 2.64 18.95
C GLN A 67 -1.46 2.59 17.93
N GLY A 68 -1.69 3.19 16.76
CA GLY A 68 -0.65 3.47 15.76
C GLY A 68 0.07 4.80 16.02
N ILE A 69 0.90 5.25 15.07
CA ILE A 69 1.56 6.57 15.16
C ILE A 69 0.58 7.71 14.87
N ASN A 70 -0.24 7.52 13.84
CA ASN A 70 -1.13 8.56 13.32
C ASN A 70 -2.61 8.14 13.38
N ALA A 71 -2.91 7.02 14.04
CA ALA A 71 -4.25 6.48 14.14
C ALA A 71 -4.48 5.77 15.46
N GLU A 72 -5.65 5.95 16.02
CA GLU A 72 -6.21 5.14 17.10
C GLU A 72 -7.36 4.33 16.53
N ILE A 73 -7.40 3.04 16.84
CA ILE A 73 -8.43 2.11 16.38
C ILE A 73 -9.06 1.48 17.60
N ALA A 74 -10.38 1.58 17.71
CA ALA A 74 -11.16 0.93 18.76
C ALA A 74 -12.27 0.07 18.12
N ALA A 75 -12.44 -1.15 18.60
CA ALA A 75 -13.50 -2.04 18.14
C ALA A 75 -14.34 -2.55 19.31
N THR A 76 -15.65 -2.64 19.06
CA THR A 76 -16.64 -3.34 19.89
C THR A 76 -17.23 -4.49 19.06
N GLU A 77 -18.20 -5.22 19.60
CA GLU A 77 -18.92 -6.26 18.85
C GLU A 77 -19.75 -5.70 17.69
N GLU A 78 -20.18 -4.42 17.78
CA GLU A 78 -21.09 -3.81 16.80
C GLU A 78 -20.39 -2.90 15.81
N LYS A 79 -19.30 -2.23 16.22
CA LYS A 79 -18.65 -1.20 15.41
C LYS A 79 -17.16 -1.04 15.65
N VAL A 80 -16.49 -0.48 14.63
CA VAL A 80 -15.08 -0.05 14.69
C VAL A 80 -15.01 1.47 14.55
N THR A 81 -14.21 2.11 15.38
CA THR A 81 -13.91 3.53 15.31
C THR A 81 -12.45 3.71 14.92
N LEU A 82 -12.20 4.49 13.88
CA LEU A 82 -10.87 4.96 13.47
C LEU A 82 -10.78 6.45 13.80
N CYS A 83 -9.69 6.88 14.43
CA CYS A 83 -9.50 8.27 14.84
C CYS A 83 -8.07 8.75 14.59
N ASN A 84 -7.92 10.00 14.16
CA ASN A 84 -6.65 10.73 14.10
C ASN A 84 -6.88 12.22 14.38
N ASP A 85 -5.83 13.03 14.25
CA ASP A 85 -5.89 14.49 14.49
C ASP A 85 -6.87 15.24 13.56
N TYR A 86 -7.33 14.62 12.47
CA TYR A 86 -8.22 15.22 11.48
C TYR A 86 -9.68 14.79 11.60
N GLY A 87 -10.00 13.93 12.57
CA GLY A 87 -11.35 13.46 12.84
C GLY A 87 -11.45 11.98 13.13
N SER A 88 -12.70 11.49 13.14
CA SER A 88 -13.02 10.08 13.36
C SER A 88 -13.97 9.55 12.30
N ALA A 89 -13.93 8.23 12.13
CA ALA A 89 -14.88 7.46 11.34
C ALA A 89 -15.37 6.26 12.13
N GLU A 90 -16.69 6.02 12.12
CA GLU A 90 -17.33 4.85 12.68
C GLU A 90 -17.78 3.91 11.55
N ILE A 91 -17.53 2.61 11.71
CA ILE A 91 -17.82 1.57 10.73
C ILE A 91 -18.66 0.51 11.42
N ALA A 92 -19.83 0.18 10.86
CA ALA A 92 -20.67 -0.91 11.36
C ALA A 92 -21.00 -1.89 10.21
N PHE A 93 -20.63 -3.15 10.39
CA PHE A 93 -20.84 -4.21 9.42
C PHE A 93 -22.21 -4.86 9.60
N ALA A 94 -22.90 -5.12 8.49
CA ALA A 94 -24.15 -5.86 8.48
C ALA A 94 -23.94 -7.38 8.40
N ASP A 95 -22.78 -7.80 7.89
CA ASP A 95 -22.39 -9.19 7.73
C ASP A 95 -21.41 -9.63 8.83
N ASP A 96 -21.32 -10.94 9.05
CA ASP A 96 -20.27 -11.54 9.86
C ASP A 96 -18.93 -11.46 9.10
N VAL A 97 -18.00 -10.68 9.65
CA VAL A 97 -16.69 -10.40 9.05
C VAL A 97 -15.57 -10.59 10.09
N SER A 98 -14.43 -11.04 9.63
CA SER A 98 -13.21 -11.04 10.44
C SER A 98 -12.47 -9.71 10.28
N ILE A 99 -12.12 -9.08 11.40
CA ILE A 99 -11.49 -7.76 11.43
C ILE A 99 -10.17 -7.85 12.16
N GLU A 100 -9.08 -7.43 11.48
CA GLU A 100 -7.75 -7.34 12.07
C GLU A 100 -7.22 -5.90 11.99
N PRO A 101 -6.55 -5.37 13.01
CA PRO A 101 -5.96 -4.04 12.94
C PRO A 101 -4.78 -4.04 11.97
N THR A 102 -4.69 -2.99 11.17
CA THR A 102 -3.50 -2.62 10.39
C THR A 102 -2.82 -1.43 11.06
N PHE A 103 -1.78 -0.87 10.46
CA PHE A 103 -1.06 0.25 11.08
C PHE A 103 -1.86 1.56 11.14
N ASN A 104 -2.84 1.75 10.26
CA ASN A 104 -3.65 2.97 10.19
C ASN A 104 -5.16 2.68 10.07
N GLY A 105 -5.58 1.44 10.17
CA GLY A 105 -6.97 1.05 9.98
C GLY A 105 -7.23 -0.41 10.28
N ILE A 106 -8.11 -1.00 9.52
CA ILE A 106 -8.52 -2.40 9.65
C ILE A 106 -8.47 -3.12 8.30
N ALA A 107 -7.99 -4.35 8.31
CA ALA A 107 -8.20 -5.32 7.25
C ALA A 107 -9.46 -6.15 7.56
N VAL A 108 -10.31 -6.32 6.57
CA VAL A 108 -11.61 -6.99 6.71
C VAL A 108 -11.67 -8.16 5.74
N VAL A 109 -11.97 -9.34 6.27
CA VAL A 109 -12.21 -10.56 5.49
C VAL A 109 -13.67 -10.96 5.61
N CYS A 110 -14.34 -11.12 4.48
CA CYS A 110 -15.69 -11.64 4.40
C CYS A 110 -15.72 -12.92 3.55
N GLY A 111 -16.24 -14.01 4.09
CA GLY A 111 -16.41 -15.31 3.42
C GLY A 111 -17.54 -15.35 2.39
N LYS A 112 -17.82 -14.23 1.74
CA LYS A 112 -18.82 -14.04 0.69
C LYS A 112 -18.23 -13.21 -0.45
N SER A 113 -18.91 -13.21 -1.60
CA SER A 113 -18.54 -12.39 -2.76
C SER A 113 -18.89 -10.91 -2.62
N LYS A 114 -19.64 -10.55 -1.57
CA LYS A 114 -20.17 -9.20 -1.34
C LYS A 114 -20.38 -8.96 0.15
N THR A 115 -20.07 -7.75 0.61
CA THR A 115 -20.47 -7.25 1.94
C THR A 115 -20.92 -5.80 1.87
N LYS A 116 -21.74 -5.41 2.85
CA LYS A 116 -22.20 -4.05 3.05
C LYS A 116 -21.88 -3.58 4.46
N PHE A 117 -21.60 -2.29 4.61
CA PHE A 117 -21.40 -1.66 5.90
C PHE A 117 -21.73 -0.18 5.86
N SER A 118 -22.07 0.39 7.01
CA SER A 118 -22.22 1.83 7.17
C SER A 118 -20.88 2.45 7.57
N LEU A 119 -20.63 3.64 7.04
CA LEU A 119 -19.46 4.46 7.35
C LEU A 119 -19.96 5.88 7.69
N GLU A 120 -19.66 6.34 8.90
CA GLU A 120 -20.03 7.68 9.36
C GLU A 120 -18.77 8.44 9.81
N THR A 121 -18.64 9.72 9.42
CA THR A 121 -17.49 10.57 9.75
C THR A 121 -17.88 11.70 10.69
N SER A 122 -16.93 12.18 11.50
CA SER A 122 -17.16 13.30 12.43
C SER A 122 -17.45 14.63 11.73
N SER A 123 -17.03 14.78 10.45
CA SER A 123 -17.26 15.97 9.64
C SER A 123 -17.60 15.61 8.20
N GLU A 124 -18.26 16.51 7.48
CA GLU A 124 -18.53 16.33 6.06
C GLU A 124 -17.23 16.21 5.27
N ARG A 125 -17.24 15.33 4.25
CA ARG A 125 -16.09 15.05 3.38
C ARG A 125 -16.52 15.00 1.92
N THR A 126 -15.67 15.48 1.05
CA THR A 126 -15.80 15.22 -0.39
C THR A 126 -15.36 13.80 -0.70
N VAL A 127 -15.89 13.25 -1.77
CA VAL A 127 -15.67 11.87 -2.18
C VAL A 127 -14.84 11.81 -3.43
N ARG A 128 -13.93 10.84 -3.50
CA ARG A 128 -13.25 10.43 -4.72
C ARG A 128 -13.39 8.92 -4.89
N GLU A 129 -13.93 8.51 -6.02
CA GLU A 129 -14.19 7.11 -6.33
C GLU A 129 -13.34 6.64 -7.50
N SER A 130 -12.95 5.39 -7.47
CA SER A 130 -12.41 4.62 -8.58
C SER A 130 -12.89 3.17 -8.43
N ALA A 131 -12.71 2.33 -9.46
CA ALA A 131 -13.28 0.98 -9.46
C ALA A 131 -12.93 0.14 -8.23
N GLY A 132 -11.72 0.25 -7.70
CA GLY A 132 -11.22 -0.52 -6.55
C GLY A 132 -11.11 0.27 -5.24
N CYS A 133 -11.53 1.54 -5.20
CA CYS A 133 -11.32 2.40 -4.04
C CYS A 133 -12.39 3.48 -3.90
N PHE A 134 -12.77 3.74 -2.65
CA PHE A 134 -13.60 4.88 -2.26
C PHE A 134 -12.83 5.68 -1.21
N ALA A 135 -12.53 6.94 -1.51
CA ALA A 135 -11.78 7.82 -0.62
C ALA A 135 -12.62 9.02 -0.16
N LEU A 136 -12.61 9.28 1.13
CA LEU A 136 -13.11 10.49 1.76
C LEU A 136 -11.97 11.47 1.90
N MET A 137 -12.10 12.64 1.26
CA MET A 137 -11.00 13.60 1.15
C MET A 137 -10.99 14.59 2.31
N ARG A 138 -9.79 14.87 2.82
CA ARG A 138 -9.54 15.97 3.75
C ARG A 138 -9.31 17.27 2.98
N GLU A 139 -8.54 17.19 1.92
CA GLU A 139 -8.17 18.25 0.99
C GLU A 139 -8.22 17.68 -0.43
N GLU A 140 -8.10 18.51 -1.45
CA GLU A 140 -8.25 18.11 -2.86
C GLU A 140 -7.43 16.87 -3.25
N PHE A 141 -6.20 16.75 -2.71
CA PHE A 141 -5.27 15.67 -3.03
C PHE A 141 -4.86 14.81 -1.82
N THR A 142 -5.48 15.02 -0.66
CA THR A 142 -5.14 14.32 0.56
C THR A 142 -6.37 13.63 1.13
N PRO A 143 -6.45 12.30 1.11
CA PRO A 143 -7.55 11.59 1.73
C PRO A 143 -7.51 11.74 3.26
N PHE A 144 -8.67 11.68 3.88
CA PHE A 144 -8.84 11.44 5.30
C PHE A 144 -8.85 9.93 5.57
N LEU A 145 -9.67 9.21 4.80
CA LEU A 145 -9.87 7.78 4.92
C LEU A 145 -10.12 7.19 3.54
N SER A 146 -9.68 5.96 3.32
CA SER A 146 -10.01 5.18 2.13
C SER A 146 -10.56 3.80 2.47
N VAL A 147 -11.46 3.32 1.63
CA VAL A 147 -11.90 1.93 1.57
C VAL A 147 -11.27 1.33 0.32
N ASN A 148 -10.32 0.42 0.52
CA ASN A 148 -9.50 -0.14 -0.54
C ASN A 148 -9.84 -1.60 -0.77
N GLY A 149 -10.32 -1.97 -1.95
CA GLY A 149 -10.38 -3.35 -2.39
C GLY A 149 -8.97 -3.92 -2.53
N ILE A 150 -8.69 -5.02 -1.83
CA ILE A 150 -7.40 -5.69 -1.95
C ILE A 150 -7.50 -6.84 -2.94
N ILE A 151 -8.19 -7.91 -2.59
CA ILE A 151 -8.41 -9.05 -3.49
C ILE A 151 -9.75 -9.75 -3.22
N GLY A 152 -10.36 -10.27 -4.28
CA GLY A 152 -11.29 -11.39 -4.20
C GLY A 152 -10.53 -12.70 -4.40
N LYS A 153 -10.77 -13.70 -3.57
CA LYS A 153 -10.26 -15.07 -3.78
C LYS A 153 -11.23 -15.87 -4.62
N THR A 154 -10.70 -16.56 -5.61
CA THR A 154 -11.45 -17.47 -6.47
C THR A 154 -10.94 -18.90 -6.30
N GLY A 155 -11.60 -19.89 -6.88
CA GLY A 155 -11.12 -21.29 -6.86
C GLY A 155 -9.76 -21.50 -7.55
N GLY A 156 -9.32 -20.56 -8.40
CA GLY A 156 -8.07 -20.67 -9.17
C GLY A 156 -7.09 -19.50 -8.98
N GLY A 157 -7.37 -18.54 -8.10
CA GLY A 157 -6.49 -17.39 -7.95
C GLY A 157 -7.12 -16.20 -7.24
N VAL A 158 -6.81 -15.01 -7.72
CA VAL A 158 -7.31 -13.73 -7.16
C VAL A 158 -7.89 -12.86 -8.27
N CYS A 159 -8.88 -12.04 -7.93
CA CYS A 159 -9.53 -11.09 -8.82
C CYS A 159 -9.68 -9.73 -8.15
N PRO A 160 -9.87 -8.65 -8.93
CA PRO A 160 -10.18 -7.32 -8.43
C PRO A 160 -11.50 -7.27 -7.65
N LEU A 161 -11.60 -6.29 -6.76
CA LEU A 161 -12.84 -5.92 -6.07
C LEU A 161 -13.36 -4.58 -6.60
N ARG A 162 -14.67 -4.43 -6.60
CA ARG A 162 -15.35 -3.14 -6.75
C ARG A 162 -15.69 -2.59 -5.37
N VAL A 163 -15.45 -1.29 -5.19
CA VAL A 163 -15.80 -0.55 -3.98
C VAL A 163 -16.71 0.60 -4.37
N ASN A 164 -17.92 0.60 -3.83
CA ASN A 164 -18.92 1.63 -4.12
C ASN A 164 -19.43 2.22 -2.81
N GLY A 165 -19.70 3.52 -2.81
CA GLY A 165 -20.29 4.22 -1.68
C GLY A 165 -21.52 5.04 -2.09
N VAL A 166 -22.60 4.93 -1.33
CA VAL A 166 -23.79 5.76 -1.54
C VAL A 166 -23.95 6.70 -0.34
N LYS A 167 -23.92 8.01 -0.61
CA LYS A 167 -24.13 9.04 0.41
C LYS A 167 -25.56 8.94 0.95
N ARG A 168 -25.73 8.80 2.28
CA ARG A 168 -27.02 8.69 2.98
C ARG A 168 -27.34 9.93 3.82
N GLY A 169 -26.42 10.88 3.90
CA GLY A 169 -26.53 12.12 4.65
C GLY A 169 -25.26 12.97 4.44
N GLU A 170 -25.08 14.01 5.22
CA GLU A 170 -23.88 14.86 5.09
C GLU A 170 -22.58 14.11 5.43
N LYS A 171 -22.64 13.19 6.40
CA LYS A 171 -21.49 12.51 7.00
C LYS A 171 -21.57 10.99 6.94
N ALA A 172 -22.65 10.43 6.39
CA ALA A 172 -22.97 9.01 6.39
C ALA A 172 -22.96 8.42 4.97
N PHE A 173 -22.40 7.22 4.87
CA PHE A 173 -22.27 6.48 3.62
C PHE A 173 -22.67 5.01 3.83
N GLU A 174 -23.34 4.44 2.86
CA GLU A 174 -23.55 2.99 2.75
C GLU A 174 -22.52 2.45 1.75
N MET A 175 -21.62 1.62 2.24
CA MET A 175 -20.54 1.04 1.47
C MET A 175 -20.88 -0.36 0.99
N THR A 176 -20.43 -0.69 -0.20
CA THR A 176 -20.49 -2.05 -0.77
C THR A 176 -19.12 -2.42 -1.32
N VAL A 177 -18.60 -3.59 -0.92
CA VAL A 177 -17.41 -4.20 -1.51
C VAL A 177 -17.79 -5.54 -2.09
N GLU A 178 -17.49 -5.76 -3.37
CA GLU A 178 -17.95 -6.95 -4.08
C GLU A 178 -17.05 -7.39 -5.23
N SER A 179 -17.14 -8.67 -5.57
CA SER A 179 -16.71 -9.24 -6.85
C SER A 179 -17.52 -10.49 -7.15
N ALA A 180 -18.17 -10.56 -8.32
CA ALA A 180 -19.01 -11.69 -8.71
C ALA A 180 -18.24 -13.02 -8.80
N ALA A 181 -16.94 -12.97 -9.11
CA ALA A 181 -16.08 -14.14 -9.25
C ALA A 181 -15.51 -14.66 -7.91
N ALA A 182 -15.58 -13.87 -6.84
CA ALA A 182 -14.96 -14.21 -5.57
C ALA A 182 -15.85 -15.11 -4.71
N THR A 183 -15.19 -15.99 -3.93
CA THR A 183 -15.81 -16.75 -2.83
C THR A 183 -15.50 -16.13 -1.47
N GLU A 184 -14.44 -15.34 -1.38
CA GLU A 184 -14.02 -14.58 -0.20
C GLU A 184 -13.46 -13.25 -0.68
N ILE A 185 -13.74 -12.17 0.04
CA ILE A 185 -13.19 -10.84 -0.26
C ILE A 185 -12.34 -10.34 0.89
N LEU A 186 -11.24 -9.66 0.57
CA LEU A 186 -10.37 -8.94 1.48
C LEU A 186 -10.30 -7.48 1.04
N PHE A 187 -10.56 -6.57 1.95
CA PHE A 187 -10.44 -5.13 1.74
C PHE A 187 -9.91 -4.44 3.00
N GLU A 188 -9.54 -3.19 2.89
CA GLU A 188 -9.01 -2.38 3.97
C GLU A 188 -9.81 -1.09 4.13
N VAL A 189 -10.06 -0.68 5.37
CA VAL A 189 -10.56 0.67 5.70
C VAL A 189 -9.49 1.34 6.53
N ALA A 190 -8.85 2.38 5.98
CA ALA A 190 -7.68 2.98 6.60
C ALA A 190 -7.67 4.49 6.54
N LEU A 191 -7.19 5.11 7.63
CA LEU A 191 -6.84 6.53 7.66
C LEU A 191 -5.57 6.76 6.84
N HIS A 192 -5.50 7.91 6.18
CA HIS A 192 -4.33 8.27 5.38
C HIS A 192 -3.07 8.44 6.24
N ALA A 193 -1.95 7.97 5.73
CA ALA A 193 -0.63 8.10 6.33
C ALA A 193 0.45 8.42 5.29
N PRO A 194 1.63 8.91 5.71
CA PRO A 194 2.77 9.06 4.82
C PRO A 194 3.12 7.72 4.14
N LYS A 195 3.50 7.78 2.88
CA LYS A 195 3.78 6.61 2.04
C LYS A 195 5.27 6.53 1.69
N LEU A 196 5.80 5.32 1.60
CA LEU A 196 7.14 5.06 1.04
C LEU A 196 7.17 5.33 -0.46
N VAL A 197 6.08 4.97 -1.13
CA VAL A 197 5.92 5.07 -2.57
C VAL A 197 4.58 5.76 -2.85
N LEU A 198 4.63 6.83 -3.62
CA LEU A 198 3.45 7.44 -4.24
C LEU A 198 3.17 6.68 -5.52
N ASP A 199 1.97 6.17 -5.68
CA ASP A 199 1.60 5.37 -6.82
C ASP A 199 0.18 5.64 -7.33
N THR A 200 -0.11 5.12 -8.50
CA THR A 200 -1.44 5.01 -9.09
C THR A 200 -1.45 3.87 -10.08
N THR A 201 -2.60 3.23 -10.27
CA THR A 201 -2.79 2.30 -11.37
C THR A 201 -3.59 2.94 -12.49
N VAL A 202 -3.25 2.57 -13.73
CA VAL A 202 -4.01 2.92 -14.93
C VAL A 202 -4.45 1.64 -15.63
N ALA A 203 -5.68 1.63 -16.15
CA ALA A 203 -6.34 0.43 -16.67
C ALA A 203 -6.98 0.67 -18.05
N SER A 204 -6.77 -0.23 -18.99
CA SER A 204 -7.19 -0.05 -20.37
C SER A 204 -8.72 -0.08 -20.58
N LYS A 205 -9.45 -0.80 -19.73
CA LYS A 205 -10.92 -0.83 -19.77
C LYS A 205 -11.58 0.27 -18.94
N LEU A 206 -10.78 1.04 -18.18
CA LEU A 206 -11.20 2.20 -17.38
C LEU A 206 -10.35 3.40 -17.79
N PRO A 207 -10.41 3.84 -19.07
CA PRO A 207 -9.39 4.69 -19.67
C PRO A 207 -9.33 6.10 -19.09
N ASP A 208 -10.39 6.57 -18.46
CA ASP A 208 -10.51 7.91 -17.85
C ASP A 208 -10.49 7.85 -16.31
N GLU A 209 -10.41 6.65 -15.72
CA GLU A 209 -10.34 6.50 -14.27
C GLU A 209 -8.90 6.57 -13.75
N ASN A 210 -8.76 7.16 -12.57
CA ASN A 210 -7.52 7.23 -11.81
C ASN A 210 -7.69 6.45 -10.50
N ASN A 211 -6.75 5.57 -10.20
CA ASN A 211 -6.82 4.69 -9.02
C ASN A 211 -5.67 4.97 -8.03
N ALA A 212 -5.53 6.23 -7.63
CA ALA A 212 -4.45 6.72 -6.76
C ALA A 212 -4.42 6.13 -5.35
N PHE A 213 -5.53 5.55 -4.88
CA PHE A 213 -5.66 5.07 -3.49
C PHE A 213 -5.99 3.58 -3.42
N GLY A 214 -5.87 2.85 -4.53
CA GLY A 214 -6.13 1.42 -4.54
C GLY A 214 -5.07 0.63 -3.76
N GLY A 215 -5.46 -0.30 -2.89
CA GLY A 215 -4.55 -1.08 -2.05
C GLY A 215 -3.83 -2.23 -2.77
N ALA A 216 -4.24 -2.58 -3.99
CA ALA A 216 -3.61 -3.60 -4.83
C ALA A 216 -3.62 -3.22 -6.31
N ALA A 217 -2.58 -3.64 -7.03
CA ALA A 217 -2.47 -3.56 -8.48
C ALA A 217 -2.52 -4.97 -9.09
N PHE A 218 -3.35 -5.15 -10.12
CA PHE A 218 -3.53 -6.43 -10.86
C PHE A 218 -2.78 -6.33 -12.19
N LEU A 219 -1.48 -6.53 -12.15
CA LEU A 219 -0.59 -6.33 -13.29
C LEU A 219 -0.71 -7.49 -14.30
N GLY A 220 -1.20 -7.17 -15.48
CA GLY A 220 -1.59 -8.08 -16.53
C GLY A 220 -2.94 -7.71 -17.11
N ASN A 221 -3.64 -8.67 -17.68
CA ASN A 221 -4.93 -8.45 -18.32
C ASN A 221 -6.04 -9.16 -17.54
N THR A 222 -6.91 -8.39 -16.88
CA THR A 222 -8.10 -8.90 -16.18
C THR A 222 -9.37 -8.61 -16.97
N GLU A 223 -10.45 -9.32 -16.63
CA GLU A 223 -11.75 -9.07 -17.24
C GLU A 223 -12.27 -7.67 -16.88
N GLU A 224 -12.07 -7.23 -15.63
CA GLU A 224 -12.58 -5.98 -15.08
C GLU A 224 -11.78 -4.76 -15.56
N TYR A 225 -10.44 -4.85 -15.54
CA TYR A 225 -9.56 -3.70 -15.76
C TYR A 225 -8.90 -3.69 -17.15
N GLY A 226 -8.91 -4.83 -17.85
CA GLY A 226 -8.07 -5.03 -19.03
C GLY A 226 -6.60 -5.03 -18.62
N GLU A 227 -5.72 -4.50 -19.46
CA GLU A 227 -4.31 -4.31 -19.13
C GLU A 227 -4.18 -3.22 -18.04
N GLN A 228 -3.48 -3.53 -16.94
CA GLN A 228 -3.24 -2.59 -15.85
C GLN A 228 -1.73 -2.40 -15.64
N TRP A 229 -1.33 -1.14 -15.44
CA TRP A 229 0.03 -0.73 -15.10
C TRP A 229 0.05 -0.03 -13.75
N LEU A 230 1.14 -0.18 -13.00
CA LEU A 230 1.39 0.49 -11.73
C LEU A 230 2.49 1.53 -11.92
N TYR A 231 2.15 2.81 -11.81
CA TYR A 231 3.08 3.92 -11.76
C TYR A 231 3.51 4.15 -10.33
N SER A 232 4.81 4.30 -10.12
CA SER A 232 5.37 4.42 -8.78
C SER A 232 6.53 5.42 -8.76
N ARG A 233 6.59 6.22 -7.70
CA ARG A 233 7.76 7.04 -7.38
C ARG A 233 7.97 7.08 -5.87
N PHE A 234 9.22 7.17 -5.42
CA PHE A 234 9.50 7.25 -4.00
C PHE A 234 9.11 8.61 -3.41
N ASP A 235 8.57 8.59 -2.19
CA ASP A 235 8.43 9.80 -1.39
C ASP A 235 9.79 10.07 -0.70
N THR A 236 10.49 11.10 -1.17
CA THR A 236 11.84 11.43 -0.72
C THR A 236 11.87 11.98 0.71
N THR A 237 10.74 12.41 1.26
CA THR A 237 10.66 12.89 2.65
C THR A 237 11.10 11.83 3.67
N LEU A 238 10.87 10.55 3.37
CA LEU A 238 11.28 9.44 4.22
C LEU A 238 12.78 9.14 4.18
N PHE A 239 13.51 9.70 3.19
CA PHE A 239 14.95 9.47 2.96
C PHE A 239 15.80 10.71 3.18
N ALA A 240 15.28 11.76 3.80
CA ALA A 240 15.96 13.06 3.95
C ALA A 240 17.35 12.95 4.61
N ASP A 241 17.56 11.91 5.42
CA ASP A 241 18.84 11.61 6.09
C ASP A 241 19.77 10.66 5.30
N LEU A 242 19.37 10.25 4.08
CA LEU A 242 20.12 9.31 3.27
C LEU A 242 21.05 10.02 2.27
N ASN A 243 22.35 9.74 2.38
CA ASN A 243 23.34 10.25 1.44
C ASN A 243 23.46 9.30 0.24
N PHE A 244 23.22 9.80 -0.98
CA PHE A 244 23.23 9.01 -2.21
C PHE A 244 24.58 8.34 -2.51
N TYR A 245 25.71 8.96 -2.12
CA TYR A 245 27.04 8.38 -2.29
C TYR A 245 27.22 7.07 -1.52
N ARG A 246 26.44 6.86 -0.49
CA ARG A 246 26.48 5.66 0.33
C ARG A 246 25.62 4.52 -0.24
N VAL A 247 24.70 4.79 -1.15
CA VAL A 247 23.83 3.75 -1.72
C VAL A 247 24.61 2.81 -2.62
N LYS A 248 24.82 1.57 -2.18
CA LYS A 248 25.44 0.49 -2.95
C LYS A 248 24.41 -0.18 -3.85
N GLU A 249 23.35 -0.67 -3.25
CA GLU A 249 22.24 -1.37 -3.89
C GLU A 249 20.92 -0.97 -3.24
N ALA A 250 19.82 -1.02 -4.00
CA ALA A 250 18.48 -0.83 -3.47
C ALA A 250 17.51 -1.82 -4.14
N THR A 251 16.74 -2.53 -3.34
CA THR A 251 15.73 -3.50 -3.79
C THR A 251 14.36 -3.17 -3.20
N LEU A 252 13.38 -2.97 -4.06
CA LEU A 252 11.98 -2.83 -3.65
C LEU A 252 11.32 -4.20 -3.63
N TYR A 253 10.72 -4.55 -2.50
CA TYR A 253 9.92 -5.74 -2.29
C TYR A 253 8.45 -5.36 -2.34
N LEU A 254 7.75 -5.85 -3.36
CA LEU A 254 6.30 -5.71 -3.52
C LEU A 254 5.63 -6.99 -3.01
N PRO A 255 4.87 -6.96 -1.92
CA PRO A 255 4.15 -8.15 -1.45
C PRO A 255 3.16 -8.64 -2.50
N LYS A 256 3.15 -9.97 -2.70
CA LYS A 256 2.21 -10.64 -3.62
C LYS A 256 0.97 -11.09 -2.89
N TRP A 257 -0.15 -10.91 -3.57
CA TRP A 257 -1.45 -11.45 -3.17
C TRP A 257 -1.81 -12.70 -3.95
N GLY A 258 -1.27 -12.86 -5.16
CA GLY A 258 -1.49 -14.00 -6.02
C GLY A 258 -1.02 -13.77 -7.44
N GLY A 259 -1.19 -14.80 -8.27
CA GLY A 259 -0.84 -14.74 -9.69
C GLY A 259 0.64 -15.05 -9.97
N GLU A 260 0.94 -15.26 -11.24
CA GLU A 260 2.25 -15.74 -11.69
C GLU A 260 2.70 -15.13 -13.02
N CYS A 261 2.41 -13.88 -13.32
CA CYS A 261 3.01 -13.27 -14.50
C CYS A 261 4.39 -12.68 -14.17
N ARG A 262 5.26 -12.62 -15.17
CA ARG A 262 6.51 -11.88 -15.11
C ARG A 262 6.21 -10.39 -15.09
N LEU A 263 6.84 -9.66 -14.18
CA LEU A 263 6.73 -8.20 -14.11
C LEU A 263 8.02 -7.56 -14.60
N ASP A 264 7.87 -6.54 -15.43
CA ASP A 264 8.95 -5.70 -15.95
C ASP A 264 8.75 -4.27 -15.46
N GLY A 265 9.84 -3.62 -15.07
CA GLY A 265 9.87 -2.23 -14.62
C GLY A 265 10.62 -1.36 -15.61
N TYR A 266 10.04 -0.20 -15.94
CA TYR A 266 10.56 0.75 -16.91
C TYR A 266 10.74 2.12 -16.27
N LYS A 267 11.81 2.82 -16.63
CA LYS A 267 12.01 4.21 -16.20
C LYS A 267 11.02 5.12 -16.91
N MET A 268 10.41 6.02 -16.16
CA MET A 268 9.53 7.04 -16.71
C MET A 268 10.36 8.15 -17.37
N ASP A 269 9.95 8.55 -18.57
CA ASP A 269 10.60 9.62 -19.34
C ASP A 269 9.97 10.99 -19.10
N ALA A 270 8.74 11.00 -18.58
CA ALA A 270 7.97 12.20 -18.34
C ALA A 270 7.38 12.19 -16.92
N PRO A 271 7.16 13.38 -16.31
CA PRO A 271 6.48 13.48 -15.05
C PRO A 271 5.01 13.01 -15.19
N TRP A 272 4.48 12.48 -14.11
CA TRP A 272 3.10 12.05 -13.99
C TRP A 272 2.54 12.44 -12.63
N CYS A 273 1.22 12.47 -12.53
CA CYS A 273 0.51 12.84 -11.30
C CYS A 273 -0.30 11.65 -10.80
N SER A 274 -0.09 11.23 -9.56
CA SER A 274 -0.83 10.11 -8.96
C SER A 274 -2.35 10.33 -8.95
N PHE A 275 -2.79 11.59 -8.93
CA PHE A 275 -4.21 11.95 -8.87
C PHE A 275 -4.86 12.27 -10.22
N ALA A 276 -4.06 12.37 -11.30
CA ALA A 276 -4.55 12.79 -12.61
C ALA A 276 -4.19 11.81 -13.74
N SER A 277 -3.20 10.93 -13.54
CA SER A 277 -2.82 9.98 -14.58
C SER A 277 -3.88 8.91 -14.77
N THR A 278 -4.29 8.72 -16.02
CA THR A 278 -5.27 7.74 -16.48
C THR A 278 -4.67 6.95 -17.64
N TRP A 279 -5.37 5.95 -18.16
CA TRP A 279 -4.90 5.23 -19.34
C TRP A 279 -4.77 6.13 -20.56
N ASN A 280 -5.70 7.06 -20.77
CA ASN A 280 -5.69 8.00 -21.90
C ASN A 280 -4.59 9.08 -21.77
N THR A 281 -4.18 9.41 -20.53
CA THR A 281 -3.15 10.43 -20.25
C THR A 281 -1.84 9.81 -19.74
N LYS A 282 -1.63 8.51 -19.98
CA LYS A 282 -0.46 7.80 -19.47
C LYS A 282 0.85 8.42 -19.99
N ALA A 283 1.79 8.61 -19.06
CA ALA A 283 3.09 9.17 -19.37
C ALA A 283 3.97 8.16 -20.11
N ALA A 284 4.87 8.68 -20.96
CA ALA A 284 5.82 7.86 -21.71
C ALA A 284 6.88 7.23 -20.81
N PHE A 285 7.34 6.05 -21.18
CA PHE A 285 8.48 5.37 -20.61
C PHE A 285 9.25 4.66 -21.74
N SER A 286 10.54 4.48 -21.59
CA SER A 286 11.36 3.91 -22.67
C SER A 286 12.28 2.80 -22.20
N ARG A 287 12.96 2.98 -21.09
CA ARG A 287 14.05 2.10 -20.71
C ARG A 287 13.60 1.02 -19.75
N LEU A 288 13.76 -0.24 -20.15
CA LEU A 288 13.65 -1.37 -19.24
C LEU A 288 14.78 -1.28 -18.20
N LEU A 289 14.42 -1.19 -16.92
CA LEU A 289 15.34 -1.13 -15.81
C LEU A 289 15.63 -2.52 -15.25
N TYR A 290 14.59 -3.32 -15.11
CA TYR A 290 14.68 -4.65 -14.51
C TYR A 290 13.50 -5.52 -14.92
N THR A 291 13.74 -6.82 -14.83
CA THR A 291 12.70 -7.85 -14.78
C THR A 291 12.65 -8.36 -13.36
N ALA A 292 11.46 -8.35 -12.75
CA ALA A 292 11.29 -8.76 -11.37
C ALA A 292 11.68 -10.22 -11.16
N ARG A 293 12.48 -10.48 -10.14
CA ARG A 293 12.80 -11.85 -9.72
C ARG A 293 11.66 -12.38 -8.87
N ARG A 294 11.01 -13.43 -9.36
CA ARG A 294 9.88 -14.05 -8.68
C ARG A 294 10.32 -14.69 -7.36
N SER A 295 9.54 -14.45 -6.33
CA SER A 295 9.48 -15.29 -5.15
C SER A 295 8.02 -15.61 -4.82
N ARG A 296 7.80 -16.56 -3.92
CA ARG A 296 6.43 -16.94 -3.52
C ARG A 296 5.65 -15.78 -2.87
N ARG A 297 6.35 -14.84 -2.23
CA ARG A 297 5.73 -13.79 -1.40
C ARG A 297 5.94 -12.37 -1.92
N TYR A 298 6.99 -12.16 -2.71
CA TYR A 298 7.40 -10.83 -3.16
C TYR A 298 7.81 -10.86 -4.62
N GLU A 299 7.50 -9.79 -5.32
CA GLU A 299 8.26 -9.40 -6.49
C GLU A 299 9.43 -8.54 -6.02
N ARG A 300 10.64 -8.84 -6.47
CA ARG A 300 11.88 -8.15 -6.08
C ARG A 300 12.38 -7.33 -7.26
N MET A 301 12.51 -6.04 -7.05
CA MET A 301 12.88 -5.10 -8.10
C MET A 301 14.13 -4.34 -7.72
N ASP A 302 15.17 -4.39 -8.56
CA ASP A 302 16.36 -3.54 -8.40
C ASP A 302 16.00 -2.11 -8.80
N VAL A 303 15.99 -1.22 -7.81
CA VAL A 303 15.67 0.20 -7.96
C VAL A 303 16.87 1.09 -7.66
N SER A 304 18.08 0.51 -7.67
CA SER A 304 19.32 1.19 -7.30
C SER A 304 19.60 2.42 -8.13
N GLU A 305 19.40 2.34 -9.45
CA GLU A 305 19.60 3.47 -10.37
C GLU A 305 18.63 4.60 -10.07
N ILE A 306 17.32 4.27 -9.97
CA ILE A 306 16.28 5.26 -9.70
C ILE A 306 16.55 5.97 -8.39
N LEU A 307 16.83 5.22 -7.32
CA LEU A 307 17.05 5.80 -6.00
C LEU A 307 18.29 6.72 -6.00
N ARG A 308 19.38 6.31 -6.65
CA ARG A 308 20.59 7.15 -6.79
C ARG A 308 20.31 8.42 -7.58
N ASP A 309 19.55 8.35 -8.65
CA ASP A 309 19.19 9.52 -9.47
C ASP A 309 18.34 10.50 -8.66
N ILE A 310 17.34 10.02 -7.92
CA ILE A 310 16.49 10.83 -7.04
C ILE A 310 17.33 11.54 -5.99
N LEU A 311 18.17 10.82 -5.27
CA LEU A 311 18.99 11.36 -4.18
C LEU A 311 20.10 12.31 -4.68
N ARG A 312 20.56 12.14 -5.93
CA ARG A 312 21.60 12.98 -6.56
C ARG A 312 21.04 14.27 -7.13
N LEU A 313 19.89 14.22 -7.78
CA LEU A 313 19.41 15.29 -8.64
C LEU A 313 18.33 16.15 -7.99
N HIS A 314 17.90 15.82 -6.78
CA HIS A 314 16.74 16.39 -6.08
C HIS A 314 15.44 16.37 -6.92
N GLU A 315 14.33 16.62 -6.29
CA GLU A 315 12.96 16.38 -6.71
C GLU A 315 12.52 16.66 -8.18
N PRO A 316 12.97 17.68 -8.94
CA PRO A 316 12.32 17.96 -10.23
C PRO A 316 12.40 16.85 -11.27
N ARG A 317 13.22 15.82 -11.05
CA ARG A 317 13.44 14.71 -11.99
C ARG A 317 13.03 13.33 -11.45
N ASN A 318 12.31 13.31 -10.33
CA ASN A 318 11.75 12.06 -9.82
C ASN A 318 10.49 11.68 -10.60
N SER A 319 10.65 11.24 -11.85
CA SER A 319 9.56 10.67 -12.63
C SER A 319 9.24 9.23 -12.23
N GLY A 320 10.08 8.57 -11.41
CA GLY A 320 9.85 7.22 -10.93
C GLY A 320 9.92 6.15 -12.02
N PHE A 321 9.06 5.16 -11.90
CA PHE A 321 9.03 3.98 -12.76
C PHE A 321 7.60 3.48 -12.95
N VAL A 322 7.39 2.71 -14.02
CA VAL A 322 6.16 1.97 -14.26
C VAL A 322 6.44 0.48 -14.20
N ILE A 323 5.53 -0.25 -13.58
CA ILE A 323 5.56 -1.72 -13.51
C ILE A 323 4.39 -2.26 -14.29
N LYS A 324 4.65 -3.23 -15.16
CA LYS A 324 3.62 -3.89 -15.95
C LYS A 324 3.94 -5.37 -16.17
N SER A 325 3.00 -6.12 -16.67
CA SER A 325 3.25 -7.49 -17.12
C SER A 325 4.23 -7.49 -18.29
N GLY A 326 5.25 -8.32 -18.21
CA GLY A 326 6.17 -8.64 -19.31
C GLY A 326 5.68 -9.80 -20.17
N GLN A 327 4.41 -10.21 -20.04
CA GLN A 327 3.79 -11.33 -20.74
C GLN A 327 2.38 -10.95 -21.20
N GLU A 328 1.92 -11.51 -22.29
CA GLU A 328 0.56 -11.28 -22.82
C GLU A 328 -0.54 -11.95 -21.96
N LYS A 329 -0.18 -13.03 -21.26
CA LYS A 329 -1.13 -13.81 -20.45
C LYS A 329 -0.69 -13.88 -19.01
N GLY A 330 -1.68 -13.97 -18.13
CA GLY A 330 -1.49 -14.05 -16.68
C GLY A 330 -1.63 -12.69 -16.00
N VAL A 331 -1.80 -12.74 -14.70
CA VAL A 331 -1.96 -11.58 -13.80
C VAL A 331 -1.11 -11.81 -12.57
N SER A 332 -0.48 -10.77 -12.06
CA SER A 332 0.09 -10.75 -10.71
C SER A 332 -0.55 -9.64 -9.90
N ALA A 333 -1.16 -9.98 -8.78
CA ALA A 333 -1.68 -9.02 -7.83
C ALA A 333 -0.61 -8.69 -6.79
N VAL A 334 -0.26 -7.41 -6.68
CA VAL A 334 0.77 -6.88 -5.76
C VAL A 334 0.24 -5.73 -4.93
N SER A 335 0.83 -5.52 -3.74
CA SER A 335 0.49 -4.37 -2.90
C SER A 335 0.99 -3.06 -3.51
N THR A 336 0.17 -2.03 -3.41
CA THR A 336 0.52 -0.63 -3.68
C THR A 336 1.05 0.04 -2.42
N GLY A 337 1.39 1.34 -2.48
CA GLY A 337 1.76 2.16 -1.33
C GLY A 337 0.61 2.41 -0.35
N ASP A 338 -0.62 2.19 -0.79
CA ASP A 338 -1.84 2.33 0.03
C ASP A 338 -2.26 1.05 0.76
N ASN A 339 -1.45 -0.01 0.72
CA ASN A 339 -1.71 -1.25 1.43
C ASN A 339 -0.99 -1.28 2.80
N TYR A 340 -1.74 -1.18 3.88
CA TYR A 340 -1.21 -1.18 5.25
C TYR A 340 -1.18 -2.56 5.91
N ASP A 341 -1.89 -3.54 5.35
CA ASP A 341 -1.83 -4.94 5.82
C ASP A 341 -0.56 -5.65 5.37
N LYS A 342 -0.22 -5.53 4.06
CA LYS A 342 1.05 -6.03 3.50
C LYS A 342 1.82 -4.88 2.84
N PRO A 343 2.50 -4.05 3.64
CA PRO A 343 3.21 -2.88 3.13
C PRO A 343 4.43 -3.24 2.29
N GLN A 344 4.77 -2.36 1.37
CA GLN A 344 6.00 -2.43 0.59
C GLN A 344 7.22 -2.22 1.50
N ILE A 345 8.35 -2.84 1.14
CA ILE A 345 9.62 -2.73 1.86
C ILE A 345 10.73 -2.37 0.85
N LEU A 346 11.49 -1.33 1.16
CA LEU A 346 12.68 -0.93 0.40
C LEU A 346 13.93 -1.27 1.21
N GLU A 347 14.75 -2.19 0.71
CA GLU A 347 16.07 -2.52 1.22
C GLU A 347 17.11 -1.64 0.55
N ILE A 348 17.97 -1.00 1.34
CA ILE A 348 19.09 -0.18 0.85
C ILE A 348 20.36 -0.63 1.54
N LYS A 349 21.29 -1.21 0.79
CA LYS A 349 22.63 -1.52 1.27
C LYS A 349 23.52 -0.29 1.16
N LEU A 350 24.12 0.09 2.28
CA LEU A 350 24.98 1.26 2.39
C LEU A 350 26.46 0.85 2.42
N LYS A 351 27.30 1.63 1.72
CA LYS A 351 28.76 1.50 1.82
C LYS A 351 29.20 1.90 3.25
N ASN A 352 30.26 1.29 3.74
CA ASN A 352 30.99 1.81 4.90
C ASN A 352 31.57 3.20 4.57
N ASN A 353 31.69 4.03 5.60
CA ASN A 353 32.39 5.32 5.48
C ASN A 353 33.89 5.08 5.27
#